data_5a39af2b55da1801dd5564192bd0c123
#
_entry.id   5a39af2b55da1801dd5564192bd0c123
#
_cell.length_a   1.000
_cell.length_b   1.000
_cell.length_c   1.000
_cell.angle_alpha   90.00
_cell.angle_beta   90.00
_cell.angle_gamma   90.00
#
_symmetry.space_group_name_H-M   'P 1'
#
loop_
_entity.id
_entity.type
_entity.pdbx_description
1 polymer ?
#
loop_
_entity_poly.entity_id
_entity_poly.type
_entity_poly.pdbx_seq_one_letter_code
_entity_poly.pdbx_strand_id
1 'polypeptide(L)'
;MRSSCLVAVSLYLLGATVALAQVPQRTEGPGLKAQEDSRYKAEIDMCMKYHPVIRNSGGAGARPPPAGPPAYEAPAEVQAIPGVIAAGAHWRSVWHETGNNADGIVATSTGVLVAQQDSSDVVLVNAAGHAKVVYKDTNTGGAVSINKHDQTFVVERGLHQAIWEVSPDRKMLTDTIDGDSLDCLGSGGLNDLTAAANGGVYFTLGNLYYVAPGGTITRQGDVTGTNGIILSPDEKRLYVTSGVFGQPGNLVVFDVQADGTLANQRVLAHLTGGGDGSTIDSAGHIFVSSGTLIDVISPDDGHLMGVIPLPKGDDVISLTFGGPGRRTLYAVALNHKYAKGGLGLPSDHVMGGQGGELVAIRMLAHGYEGRAK
;
A
#
# COMPACT_ATOMS: atom_id res chain seq x y z
N MET A 1 25.06 -46.21 -65.18
CA MET A 1 23.94 -45.28 -64.90
C MET A 1 23.30 -45.75 -63.66
N ARG A 2 23.55 -45.06 -62.53
CA ARG A 2 22.93 -45.33 -61.22
C ARG A 2 22.07 -44.15 -60.89
N SER A 3 20.75 -44.32 -60.86
CA SER A 3 19.78 -43.32 -60.39
C SER A 3 19.75 -43.33 -58.87
N SER A 4 20.03 -42.19 -58.25
CA SER A 4 19.88 -41.99 -56.83
C SER A 4 18.52 -41.35 -56.56
N CYS A 5 17.62 -42.05 -55.85
CA CYS A 5 16.38 -41.54 -55.33
C CYS A 5 16.68 -40.75 -54.04
N LEU A 6 16.44 -39.43 -54.04
CA LEU A 6 16.39 -38.59 -52.87
C LEU A 6 14.98 -38.71 -52.25
N VAL A 7 14.91 -39.25 -51.02
CA VAL A 7 13.71 -39.24 -50.22
C VAL A 7 13.75 -37.98 -49.39
N ALA A 8 12.85 -37.05 -49.69
CA ALA A 8 12.64 -35.86 -48.84
C ALA A 8 11.77 -36.24 -47.65
N VAL A 9 12.35 -36.20 -46.47
CA VAL A 9 11.61 -36.33 -45.19
C VAL A 9 11.13 -34.95 -44.78
N SER A 10 9.83 -34.69 -44.97
CA SER A 10 9.18 -33.49 -44.44
C SER A 10 8.93 -33.68 -42.95
N LEU A 11 9.72 -33.01 -42.11
CA LEU A 11 9.41 -32.85 -40.69
C LEU A 11 8.25 -31.85 -40.54
N TYR A 12 7.08 -32.32 -40.20
CA TYR A 12 6.01 -31.49 -39.67
C TYR A 12 6.33 -31.16 -38.22
N LEU A 13 6.83 -29.95 -37.97
CA LEU A 13 6.84 -29.35 -36.64
C LEU A 13 5.38 -28.98 -36.29
N LEU A 14 4.73 -29.86 -35.53
CA LEU A 14 3.52 -29.48 -34.80
C LEU A 14 3.92 -28.46 -33.75
N GLY A 15 3.81 -27.18 -34.07
CA GLY A 15 3.85 -26.10 -33.13
C GLY A 15 2.60 -26.21 -32.23
N ALA A 16 2.75 -26.77 -31.04
CA ALA A 16 1.76 -26.61 -30.02
C ALA A 16 1.76 -25.13 -29.63
N THR A 17 0.86 -24.36 -30.21
CA THR A 17 0.49 -23.06 -29.65
C THR A 17 -0.14 -23.37 -28.32
N VAL A 18 0.63 -23.20 -27.23
CA VAL A 18 0.06 -23.04 -25.89
C VAL A 18 -0.79 -21.78 -26.00
N ALA A 19 -2.10 -21.95 -26.08
CA ALA A 19 -3.02 -20.85 -25.89
C ALA A 19 -2.79 -20.37 -24.47
N LEU A 20 -2.05 -19.29 -24.32
CA LEU A 20 -2.01 -18.54 -23.07
C LEU A 20 -3.47 -18.27 -22.74
N ALA A 21 -3.96 -18.83 -21.64
CA ALA A 21 -5.29 -18.51 -21.14
C ALA A 21 -5.36 -16.99 -21.05
N GLN A 22 -6.25 -16.38 -21.83
CA GLN A 22 -6.42 -14.94 -21.77
C GLN A 22 -6.84 -14.60 -20.35
N VAL A 23 -6.00 -13.82 -19.68
CA VAL A 23 -6.36 -13.24 -18.39
C VAL A 23 -7.69 -12.51 -18.58
N PRO A 24 -8.68 -12.70 -17.67
CA PRO A 24 -9.97 -12.05 -17.82
C PRO A 24 -9.82 -10.53 -17.95
N GLN A 25 -10.64 -9.95 -18.81
CA GLN A 25 -10.62 -8.50 -18.98
C GLN A 25 -11.00 -7.81 -17.67
N ARG A 26 -10.30 -6.71 -17.39
CA ARG A 26 -10.53 -5.86 -16.24
C ARG A 26 -12.01 -5.52 -16.08
N THR A 27 -12.56 -5.64 -14.87
CA THR A 27 -13.90 -5.14 -14.57
C THR A 27 -13.88 -3.62 -14.50
N GLU A 28 -14.82 -2.99 -15.17
CA GLU A 28 -15.12 -1.58 -14.98
C GLU A 28 -16.12 -1.43 -13.83
N GLY A 29 -15.98 -0.38 -13.05
CA GLY A 29 -16.87 -0.08 -11.93
C GLY A 29 -16.24 -0.28 -10.55
N PRO A 30 -16.99 -0.10 -9.47
CA PRO A 30 -16.49 -0.23 -8.11
C PRO A 30 -15.83 -1.60 -7.90
N GLY A 31 -14.55 -1.60 -7.54
CA GLY A 31 -13.75 -2.82 -7.42
C GLY A 31 -14.28 -3.84 -6.41
N LEU A 32 -15.05 -3.39 -5.41
CA LEU A 32 -15.76 -4.27 -4.47
C LEU A 32 -16.63 -5.33 -5.15
N LYS A 33 -17.25 -4.98 -6.27
CA LYS A 33 -18.07 -5.93 -7.04
C LYS A 33 -17.23 -6.92 -7.85
N ALA A 34 -15.95 -6.65 -8.03
CA ALA A 34 -15.08 -7.56 -8.76
C ALA A 34 -14.94 -8.91 -8.07
N GLN A 35 -14.96 -8.95 -6.74
CA GLN A 35 -14.88 -10.19 -5.96
C GLN A 35 -16.11 -11.08 -6.13
N GLU A 36 -17.27 -10.51 -6.42
CA GLU A 36 -18.51 -11.24 -6.75
C GLU A 36 -18.56 -11.64 -8.23
N ASP A 37 -17.66 -11.12 -9.05
CA ASP A 37 -17.61 -11.39 -10.47
C ASP A 37 -17.16 -12.84 -10.71
N SER A 38 -17.91 -13.56 -11.56
CA SER A 38 -17.56 -14.94 -11.92
C SER A 38 -16.19 -15.05 -12.62
N ARG A 39 -15.73 -13.97 -13.24
CA ARG A 39 -14.40 -13.90 -13.88
C ARG A 39 -13.29 -13.88 -12.83
N TYR A 40 -13.47 -13.16 -11.72
CA TYR A 40 -12.53 -13.16 -10.59
C TYR A 40 -12.35 -14.56 -10.03
N LYS A 41 -13.47 -15.28 -9.81
CA LYS A 41 -13.42 -16.67 -9.36
C LYS A 41 -12.70 -17.56 -10.38
N ALA A 42 -12.99 -17.40 -11.67
CA ALA A 42 -12.34 -18.17 -12.72
C ALA A 42 -10.83 -17.91 -12.79
N GLU A 43 -10.39 -16.67 -12.58
CA GLU A 43 -8.98 -16.30 -12.51
C GLU A 43 -8.29 -16.92 -11.30
N ILE A 44 -8.89 -16.83 -10.11
CA ILE A 44 -8.37 -17.48 -8.90
C ILE A 44 -8.30 -19.01 -9.08
N ASP A 45 -9.35 -19.63 -9.64
CA ASP A 45 -9.37 -21.07 -9.93
C ASP A 45 -8.24 -21.45 -10.92
N MET A 46 -7.95 -20.59 -11.90
CA MET A 46 -6.82 -20.74 -12.83
C MET A 46 -5.48 -20.64 -12.11
N CYS A 47 -5.28 -19.62 -11.30
CA CYS A 47 -4.07 -19.47 -10.49
C CYS A 47 -3.83 -20.69 -9.60
N MET A 48 -4.91 -21.21 -8.99
CA MET A 48 -4.83 -22.40 -8.15
C MET A 48 -4.44 -23.65 -8.91
N LYS A 49 -4.90 -23.79 -10.14
CA LYS A 49 -4.69 -24.98 -10.95
C LYS A 49 -3.34 -25.01 -11.62
N TYR A 50 -2.89 -23.88 -12.15
CA TYR A 50 -1.71 -23.82 -12.99
C TYR A 50 -0.49 -23.20 -12.30
N HIS A 51 -0.68 -22.39 -11.24
CA HIS A 51 0.36 -21.66 -10.53
C HIS A 51 0.24 -21.85 -9.01
N PRO A 52 0.29 -23.12 -8.51
CA PRO A 52 -0.05 -23.40 -7.11
C PRO A 52 0.95 -22.84 -6.09
N VAL A 53 2.08 -22.31 -6.53
CA VAL A 53 3.26 -22.12 -5.65
C VAL A 53 3.35 -20.71 -5.04
N ILE A 54 2.63 -19.71 -5.56
CA ILE A 54 2.86 -18.32 -5.17
C ILE A 54 1.83 -17.82 -4.14
N ARG A 55 1.16 -18.71 -3.46
CA ARG A 55 0.34 -18.28 -2.34
C ARG A 55 1.22 -17.86 -1.17
N ASN A 56 1.11 -16.61 -0.81
CA ASN A 56 1.60 -16.17 0.46
C ASN A 56 0.92 -16.96 1.56
N SER A 57 1.67 -17.79 2.23
CA SER A 57 1.25 -18.51 3.43
C SER A 57 1.05 -17.58 4.65
N GLY A 58 0.92 -16.28 4.45
CA GLY A 58 0.58 -15.31 5.49
C GLY A 58 -0.88 -15.34 5.90
N GLY A 59 -1.75 -16.06 5.15
CA GLY A 59 -3.13 -16.29 5.54
C GLY A 59 -3.26 -17.62 6.31
N ALA A 60 -4.07 -17.64 7.31
CA ALA A 60 -4.67 -18.77 8.03
C ALA A 60 -3.81 -20.05 8.10
N GLY A 61 -2.81 -20.08 8.96
CA GLY A 61 -1.94 -21.23 9.19
C GLY A 61 -0.57 -20.87 9.76
N ALA A 62 -0.20 -19.62 9.73
CA ALA A 62 0.98 -19.15 10.43
C ALA A 62 0.77 -19.39 11.93
N ARG A 63 1.74 -20.06 12.57
CA ARG A 63 1.80 -20.18 14.01
C ARG A 63 1.54 -18.78 14.59
N PRO A 64 0.59 -18.62 15.53
CA PRO A 64 0.38 -17.33 16.16
C PRO A 64 1.75 -16.81 16.63
N PRO A 65 2.08 -15.55 16.36
CA PRO A 65 3.32 -14.98 16.86
C PRO A 65 3.37 -15.19 18.38
N PRO A 66 4.56 -15.36 18.96
CA PRO A 66 4.67 -15.41 20.42
C PRO A 66 3.94 -14.18 20.97
N ALA A 67 3.26 -14.37 22.12
CA ALA A 67 2.50 -13.32 22.77
C ALA A 67 3.35 -12.04 22.76
N GLY A 68 2.85 -11.02 22.05
CA GLY A 68 3.52 -9.72 21.94
C GLY A 68 3.70 -9.07 23.31
N PRO A 69 4.46 -7.99 23.40
CA PRO A 69 4.51 -7.16 24.60
C PRO A 69 3.08 -6.81 25.02
N PRO A 70 2.83 -6.55 26.31
CA PRO A 70 1.51 -6.17 26.80
C PRO A 70 1.00 -4.98 25.99
N ALA A 71 -0.31 -4.97 25.72
CA ALA A 71 -0.95 -3.92 24.96
C ALA A 71 -0.53 -2.55 25.51
N TYR A 72 -0.08 -1.66 24.63
CA TYR A 72 0.28 -0.30 25.02
C TYR A 72 -0.96 0.45 25.47
N GLU A 73 -0.92 1.03 26.67
CA GLU A 73 -2.03 1.84 27.18
C GLU A 73 -2.01 3.22 26.49
N ALA A 74 -3.00 3.46 25.64
CA ALA A 74 -3.12 4.69 24.88
C ALA A 74 -3.33 5.89 25.82
N PRO A 75 -2.54 6.97 25.72
CA PRO A 75 -2.80 8.19 26.48
C PRO A 75 -4.14 8.82 26.04
N ALA A 76 -4.88 9.39 26.99
CA ALA A 76 -6.16 10.04 26.71
C ALA A 76 -6.02 11.31 25.85
N GLU A 77 -4.85 11.95 25.90
CA GLU A 77 -4.54 13.20 25.20
C GLU A 77 -3.14 13.12 24.59
N VAL A 78 -2.89 13.94 23.57
CA VAL A 78 -1.58 14.08 22.95
C VAL A 78 -0.57 14.58 23.96
N GLN A 79 0.47 13.78 24.21
CA GLN A 79 1.60 14.15 25.04
C GLN A 79 2.67 14.84 24.20
N ALA A 80 3.52 15.67 24.83
CA ALA A 80 4.64 16.29 24.12
C ALA A 80 5.66 15.22 23.68
N ILE A 81 6.04 15.26 22.41
CA ILE A 81 7.22 14.56 21.90
C ILE A 81 8.19 15.66 21.46
N PRO A 82 9.35 15.84 22.11
CA PRO A 82 10.28 16.95 21.85
C PRO A 82 10.64 17.06 20.37
N GLY A 83 10.49 18.25 19.79
CA GLY A 83 10.75 18.54 18.38
C GLY A 83 9.69 18.02 17.40
N VAL A 84 8.76 17.17 17.84
CA VAL A 84 7.76 16.51 17.01
C VAL A 84 6.37 17.13 17.17
N ILE A 85 5.83 17.14 18.38
CA ILE A 85 4.47 17.64 18.66
C ILE A 85 4.38 18.24 20.07
N ALA A 86 3.58 19.28 20.23
CA ALA A 86 3.31 19.87 21.53
C ALA A 86 2.25 19.07 22.31
N ALA A 87 2.33 19.08 23.63
CA ALA A 87 1.26 18.54 24.48
C ALA A 87 -0.05 19.27 24.21
N GLY A 88 -1.16 18.55 24.29
CA GLY A 88 -2.50 19.10 24.12
C GLY A 88 -2.80 19.55 22.68
N ALA A 89 -2.00 19.16 21.69
CA ALA A 89 -2.37 19.34 20.30
C ALA A 89 -3.65 18.56 19.98
N HIS A 90 -4.53 19.16 19.16
CA HIS A 90 -5.85 18.59 18.89
C HIS A 90 -6.02 18.25 17.42
N TRP A 91 -6.64 17.11 17.16
CA TRP A 91 -7.11 16.71 15.85
C TRP A 91 -8.30 17.56 15.41
N ARG A 92 -8.40 17.85 14.14
CA ARG A 92 -9.58 18.43 13.50
C ARG A 92 -10.00 17.56 12.33
N SER A 93 -11.29 17.35 12.15
CA SER A 93 -11.84 16.76 10.93
C SER A 93 -11.63 17.73 9.77
N VAL A 94 -11.16 17.23 8.65
CA VAL A 94 -10.95 18.00 7.41
C VAL A 94 -12.00 17.65 6.39
N TRP A 95 -12.24 16.34 6.21
CA TRP A 95 -13.17 15.81 5.24
C TRP A 95 -13.57 14.39 5.64
N HIS A 96 -14.74 13.97 5.22
CA HIS A 96 -15.20 12.60 5.38
C HIS A 96 -16.12 12.21 4.23
N GLU A 97 -16.22 10.91 4.01
CA GLU A 97 -17.18 10.33 3.08
C GLU A 97 -17.84 9.08 3.65
N THR A 98 -19.18 9.05 3.51
CA THR A 98 -19.98 7.96 4.06
C THR A 98 -20.00 6.76 3.12
N GLY A 99 -19.69 5.60 3.65
CA GLY A 99 -19.78 4.34 2.92
C GLY A 99 -18.66 4.11 1.91
N ASN A 100 -17.59 4.90 1.96
CA ASN A 100 -16.41 4.75 1.13
C ASN A 100 -15.16 4.56 1.99
N ASN A 101 -14.41 3.52 1.73
CA ASN A 101 -13.12 3.30 2.37
C ASN A 101 -12.08 4.22 1.76
N ALA A 102 -11.53 5.11 2.56
CA ALA A 102 -10.32 5.83 2.23
C ALA A 102 -9.11 5.07 2.78
N ASP A 103 -8.02 5.01 2.00
CA ASP A 103 -6.82 4.28 2.39
C ASP A 103 -5.55 5.14 2.19
N GLY A 104 -4.71 4.84 1.19
CA GLY A 104 -3.46 5.54 1.00
C GLY A 104 -3.63 7.03 0.73
N ILE A 105 -2.80 7.85 1.36
CA ILE A 105 -2.80 9.30 1.19
C ILE A 105 -1.41 9.83 0.88
N VAL A 106 -1.36 10.91 0.10
CA VAL A 106 -0.14 11.65 -0.16
C VAL A 106 -0.41 13.15 -0.30
N ALA A 107 0.42 13.98 0.34
CA ALA A 107 0.26 15.43 0.27
C ALA A 107 0.81 15.98 -1.06
N THR A 108 0.10 16.99 -1.57
CA THR A 108 0.51 17.83 -2.70
C THR A 108 0.67 19.28 -2.26
N SER A 109 1.07 20.16 -3.16
CA SER A 109 1.14 21.61 -2.90
C SER A 109 -0.22 22.24 -2.63
N THR A 110 -1.32 21.62 -3.08
CA THR A 110 -2.68 22.18 -3.01
C THR A 110 -3.63 21.46 -2.08
N GLY A 111 -3.22 20.30 -1.55
CA GLY A 111 -4.05 19.48 -0.66
C GLY A 111 -3.47 18.11 -0.41
N VAL A 112 -4.35 17.16 -0.17
CA VAL A 112 -4.01 15.74 0.06
C VAL A 112 -4.76 14.89 -0.96
N LEU A 113 -4.05 14.04 -1.68
CA LEU A 113 -4.66 12.97 -2.46
C LEU A 113 -5.10 11.87 -1.51
N VAL A 114 -6.29 11.36 -1.69
CA VAL A 114 -6.89 10.27 -0.91
C VAL A 114 -7.39 9.21 -1.86
N ALA A 115 -6.86 8.00 -1.75
CA ALA A 115 -7.33 6.86 -2.51
C ALA A 115 -8.66 6.37 -1.92
N GLN A 116 -9.66 6.15 -2.79
CA GLN A 116 -11.01 5.75 -2.43
C GLN A 116 -11.34 4.40 -3.04
N GLN A 117 -11.46 3.39 -2.19
CA GLN A 117 -11.58 2.01 -2.66
C GLN A 117 -12.94 1.72 -3.29
N ASP A 118 -14.04 2.11 -2.63
CA ASP A 118 -15.39 1.74 -3.06
C ASP A 118 -15.81 2.48 -4.33
N SER A 119 -15.46 3.76 -4.48
CA SER A 119 -15.74 4.54 -5.69
C SER A 119 -14.71 4.34 -6.80
N SER A 120 -13.59 3.65 -6.51
CA SER A 120 -12.50 3.41 -7.47
C SER A 120 -11.94 4.69 -8.08
N ASP A 121 -11.64 5.67 -7.23
CA ASP A 121 -11.05 6.95 -7.65
C ASP A 121 -10.02 7.47 -6.64
N VAL A 122 -9.34 8.55 -6.99
CA VAL A 122 -8.51 9.34 -6.08
C VAL A 122 -9.03 10.76 -6.07
N VAL A 123 -9.33 11.26 -4.87
CA VAL A 123 -9.77 12.64 -4.66
C VAL A 123 -8.65 13.51 -4.16
N LEU A 124 -8.63 14.77 -4.58
CA LEU A 124 -7.82 15.81 -3.97
C LEU A 124 -8.67 16.57 -2.97
N VAL A 125 -8.31 16.49 -1.70
CA VAL A 125 -8.96 17.23 -0.62
C VAL A 125 -8.11 18.45 -0.27
N ASN A 126 -8.64 19.64 -0.40
CA ASN A 126 -7.93 20.87 -0.06
C ASN A 126 -8.03 21.21 1.46
N ALA A 127 -7.31 22.22 1.91
CA ALA A 127 -7.30 22.63 3.30
C ALA A 127 -8.66 23.08 3.88
N ALA A 128 -9.62 23.44 3.01
CA ALA A 128 -10.99 23.79 3.39
C ALA A 128 -11.93 22.59 3.43
N GLY A 129 -11.45 21.38 3.12
CA GLY A 129 -12.23 20.16 3.09
C GLY A 129 -13.03 19.92 1.81
N HIS A 130 -12.78 20.70 0.77
CA HIS A 130 -13.43 20.45 -0.53
C HIS A 130 -12.67 19.34 -1.26
N ALA A 131 -13.40 18.29 -1.64
CA ALA A 131 -12.88 17.17 -2.41
C ALA A 131 -13.21 17.29 -3.89
N LYS A 132 -12.26 16.88 -4.74
CA LYS A 132 -12.43 16.79 -6.19
C LYS A 132 -11.77 15.50 -6.68
N VAL A 133 -12.50 14.71 -7.47
CA VAL A 133 -11.93 13.53 -8.15
C VAL A 133 -10.88 14.00 -9.14
N VAL A 134 -9.67 13.48 -9.04
CA VAL A 134 -8.54 13.79 -9.93
C VAL A 134 -8.09 12.61 -10.76
N TYR A 135 -8.21 11.38 -10.23
CA TYR A 135 -7.97 10.15 -10.99
C TYR A 135 -9.18 9.25 -10.84
N LYS A 136 -9.68 8.73 -11.96
CA LYS A 136 -10.83 7.83 -12.02
C LYS A 136 -10.40 6.43 -12.43
N ASP A 137 -11.32 5.49 -12.24
CA ASP A 137 -11.16 4.10 -12.71
C ASP A 137 -9.88 3.46 -12.15
N THR A 138 -9.64 3.64 -10.84
CA THR A 138 -8.49 3.08 -10.15
C THR A 138 -8.74 1.65 -9.63
N ASN A 139 -9.86 1.06 -10.01
CA ASN A 139 -10.19 -0.35 -9.74
C ASN A 139 -9.90 -0.77 -8.29
N THR A 140 -10.62 -0.16 -7.36
CA THR A 140 -10.41 -0.31 -5.90
C THR A 140 -9.00 0.16 -5.49
N GLY A 141 -8.58 1.33 -5.97
CA GLY A 141 -7.28 1.91 -5.66
C GLY A 141 -7.06 2.04 -4.16
N GLY A 142 -6.02 1.38 -3.65
CA GLY A 142 -5.76 1.32 -2.20
C GLY A 142 -4.64 2.21 -1.73
N ALA A 143 -3.70 2.57 -2.59
CA ALA A 143 -2.58 3.43 -2.21
C ALA A 143 -2.18 4.35 -3.35
N VAL A 144 -1.62 5.50 -2.98
CA VAL A 144 -1.12 6.51 -3.91
C VAL A 144 0.23 7.05 -3.43
N SER A 145 1.17 7.23 -4.34
CA SER A 145 2.51 7.76 -4.05
C SER A 145 2.97 8.71 -5.15
N ILE A 146 3.77 9.71 -4.78
CA ILE A 146 4.37 10.67 -5.71
C ILE A 146 5.89 10.60 -5.54
N ASN A 147 6.63 10.39 -6.65
CA ASN A 147 8.09 10.40 -6.60
C ASN A 147 8.66 11.84 -6.74
N LYS A 148 10.00 11.96 -6.71
CA LYS A 148 10.71 13.25 -6.81
C LYS A 148 10.53 13.97 -8.16
N HIS A 149 9.99 13.31 -9.16
CA HIS A 149 9.73 13.85 -10.49
C HIS A 149 8.26 14.14 -10.74
N ASP A 150 7.47 14.24 -9.64
CA ASP A 150 6.03 14.49 -9.68
C ASP A 150 5.22 13.44 -10.46
N GLN A 151 5.80 12.24 -10.66
CA GLN A 151 5.05 11.10 -11.19
C GLN A 151 4.20 10.52 -10.05
N THR A 152 2.92 10.30 -10.34
CA THR A 152 1.95 9.74 -9.38
C THR A 152 1.64 8.29 -9.74
N PHE A 153 1.72 7.41 -8.75
CA PHE A 153 1.46 5.99 -8.90
C PHE A 153 0.32 5.55 -7.99
N VAL A 154 -0.44 4.55 -8.45
CA VAL A 154 -1.57 3.96 -7.72
C VAL A 154 -1.49 2.44 -7.83
N VAL A 155 -1.80 1.74 -6.73
CA VAL A 155 -2.09 0.31 -6.76
C VAL A 155 -3.57 0.09 -6.99
N GLU A 156 -3.92 -0.83 -7.86
CA GLU A 156 -5.29 -1.27 -8.12
C GLU A 156 -5.48 -2.67 -7.55
N ARG A 157 -6.49 -2.83 -6.71
CA ARG A 157 -6.73 -4.03 -5.89
C ARG A 157 -7.89 -4.90 -6.38
N GLY A 158 -8.71 -4.39 -7.30
CA GLY A 158 -9.81 -5.13 -7.88
C GLY A 158 -9.36 -6.29 -8.77
N LEU A 159 -10.31 -6.96 -9.41
CA LEU A 159 -9.98 -7.96 -10.44
C LEU A 159 -8.98 -7.38 -11.42
N HIS A 160 -7.92 -8.12 -11.75
CA HIS A 160 -6.77 -7.63 -12.51
C HIS A 160 -5.96 -6.59 -11.75
N GLN A 161 -5.36 -7.01 -10.67
CA GLN A 161 -4.48 -6.16 -9.89
C GLN A 161 -3.33 -5.61 -10.73
N ALA A 162 -3.05 -4.33 -10.59
CA ALA A 162 -2.02 -3.66 -11.37
C ALA A 162 -1.40 -2.48 -10.61
N ILE A 163 -0.20 -2.09 -11.04
CA ILE A 163 0.45 -0.85 -10.64
C ILE A 163 0.43 0.11 -11.81
N TRP A 164 -0.10 1.29 -11.58
CA TRP A 164 -0.24 2.33 -12.60
C TRP A 164 0.55 3.57 -12.24
N GLU A 165 1.20 4.16 -13.23
CA GLU A 165 1.50 5.58 -13.26
C GLU A 165 0.24 6.28 -13.77
N VAL A 166 -0.32 7.22 -12.99
CA VAL A 166 -1.56 7.92 -13.34
C VAL A 166 -1.32 9.37 -13.71
N SER A 167 -0.10 9.88 -13.49
CA SER A 167 0.36 11.22 -13.86
C SER A 167 1.88 11.21 -14.11
N PRO A 168 2.40 11.97 -15.12
CA PRO A 168 1.68 12.87 -16.02
C PRO A 168 0.81 12.14 -17.05
N ASP A 169 1.17 10.94 -17.45
CA ASP A 169 0.45 10.13 -18.42
C ASP A 169 -0.03 8.83 -17.75
N ARG A 170 -1.27 8.41 -18.03
CA ARG A 170 -1.78 7.16 -17.52
C ARG A 170 -1.16 5.98 -18.27
N LYS A 171 -0.37 5.20 -17.57
CA LYS A 171 0.36 4.07 -18.11
C LYS A 171 0.44 2.95 -17.09
N MET A 172 0.07 1.74 -17.49
CA MET A 172 0.28 0.57 -16.65
C MET A 172 1.77 0.27 -16.55
N LEU A 173 2.27 0.17 -15.31
CA LEU A 173 3.64 -0.22 -15.07
C LEU A 173 3.78 -1.74 -15.15
N THR A 174 2.87 -2.46 -14.50
CA THR A 174 2.81 -3.92 -14.53
C THR A 174 1.50 -4.45 -13.94
N ASP A 175 1.08 -5.64 -14.39
CA ASP A 175 0.00 -6.46 -13.85
C ASP A 175 0.43 -7.93 -13.69
N THR A 176 1.70 -8.22 -13.98
CA THR A 176 2.23 -9.60 -13.99
C THR A 176 3.59 -9.70 -13.31
N ILE A 177 3.88 -10.87 -12.77
CA ILE A 177 5.20 -11.29 -12.29
C ILE A 177 5.56 -12.62 -12.95
N ASP A 178 6.73 -12.71 -13.59
CA ASP A 178 7.22 -13.91 -14.29
C ASP A 178 6.21 -14.48 -15.31
N GLY A 179 5.33 -13.62 -15.85
CA GLY A 179 4.28 -13.98 -16.79
C GLY A 179 2.94 -14.37 -16.15
N ASP A 180 2.86 -14.45 -14.83
CA ASP A 180 1.62 -14.75 -14.11
C ASP A 180 0.93 -13.45 -13.66
N SER A 181 -0.41 -13.43 -13.60
CA SER A 181 -1.17 -12.32 -13.06
C SER A 181 -0.79 -12.05 -11.60
N LEU A 182 -0.76 -10.78 -11.20
CA LEU A 182 -0.58 -10.40 -9.79
C LEU A 182 -1.69 -10.97 -8.89
N ASP A 183 -2.86 -11.28 -9.42
CA ASP A 183 -3.94 -11.95 -8.69
C ASP A 183 -3.55 -13.35 -8.23
N CYS A 184 -2.56 -13.97 -8.87
CA CYS A 184 -2.04 -15.28 -8.48
C CYS A 184 -1.09 -15.24 -7.27
N LEU A 185 -0.60 -14.07 -6.86
CA LEU A 185 0.34 -13.95 -5.73
C LEU A 185 -0.28 -14.18 -4.36
N GLY A 186 -1.59 -14.21 -4.24
CA GLY A 186 -2.25 -14.55 -3.00
C GLY A 186 -3.47 -13.71 -2.66
N SER A 187 -4.10 -14.07 -1.56
CA SER A 187 -5.25 -13.37 -1.00
C SER A 187 -4.79 -12.09 -0.31
N GLY A 188 -5.42 -10.99 -0.55
CA GLY A 188 -5.20 -9.76 0.18
C GLY A 188 -5.06 -8.53 -0.70
N GLY A 189 -4.84 -8.70 -1.97
CA GLY A 189 -4.67 -7.60 -2.91
C GLY A 189 -3.36 -6.84 -2.70
N LEU A 190 -2.98 -6.06 -3.71
CA LEU A 190 -1.94 -5.04 -3.58
C LEU A 190 -2.31 -4.11 -2.42
N ASN A 191 -1.37 -3.86 -1.52
CA ASN A 191 -1.67 -3.07 -0.33
C ASN A 191 -1.12 -1.64 -0.45
N ASP A 192 0.12 -1.39 -0.08
CA ASP A 192 0.72 -0.05 -0.11
C ASP A 192 1.88 0.03 -1.12
N LEU A 193 2.26 1.25 -1.50
CA LEU A 193 3.37 1.49 -2.40
C LEU A 193 4.16 2.75 -2.03
N THR A 194 5.43 2.76 -2.40
CA THR A 194 6.27 3.95 -2.38
C THR A 194 7.10 4.04 -3.65
N ALA A 195 7.04 5.20 -4.33
CA ALA A 195 7.69 5.41 -5.61
C ALA A 195 9.09 6.01 -5.44
N ALA A 196 10.07 5.42 -6.12
CA ALA A 196 11.45 5.87 -6.10
C ALA A 196 11.73 6.92 -7.19
N ALA A 197 12.78 7.71 -7.00
CA ALA A 197 13.20 8.74 -7.96
C ALA A 197 13.58 8.16 -9.33
N ASN A 198 14.03 6.92 -9.40
CA ASN A 198 14.35 6.27 -10.67
C ASN A 198 13.13 5.84 -11.48
N GLY A 199 11.91 6.04 -10.96
CA GLY A 199 10.65 5.62 -11.59
C GLY A 199 10.26 4.17 -11.28
N GLY A 200 11.03 3.45 -10.47
CA GLY A 200 10.62 2.16 -9.92
C GLY A 200 9.71 2.34 -8.71
N VAL A 201 9.02 1.27 -8.33
CA VAL A 201 8.03 1.28 -7.25
C VAL A 201 8.24 0.07 -6.34
N TYR A 202 8.34 0.32 -5.04
CA TYR A 202 8.24 -0.73 -4.04
C TYR A 202 6.78 -0.87 -3.62
N PHE A 203 6.32 -2.10 -3.48
CA PHE A 203 4.93 -2.36 -3.07
C PHE A 203 4.81 -3.60 -2.19
N THR A 204 3.73 -3.66 -1.45
CA THR A 204 3.41 -4.77 -0.56
C THR A 204 2.22 -5.57 -1.07
N LEU A 205 2.34 -6.90 -0.97
CA LEU A 205 1.31 -7.89 -1.27
C LEU A 205 1.60 -9.13 -0.43
N GLY A 206 1.39 -9.00 0.89
CA GLY A 206 1.75 -10.01 1.88
C GLY A 206 3.26 -10.27 2.01
N ASN A 207 4.03 -10.04 0.95
CA ASN A 207 5.49 -9.93 0.89
C ASN A 207 5.87 -8.54 0.38
N LEU A 208 7.16 -8.33 0.16
CA LEU A 208 7.71 -7.10 -0.38
C LEU A 208 8.23 -7.33 -1.80
N TYR A 209 7.92 -6.40 -2.70
CA TYR A 209 8.30 -6.45 -4.11
C TYR A 209 8.84 -5.11 -4.57
N TYR A 210 9.68 -5.16 -5.60
CA TYR A 210 10.13 -4.01 -6.37
C TYR A 210 9.80 -4.22 -7.84
N VAL A 211 9.14 -3.25 -8.46
CA VAL A 211 8.97 -3.15 -9.89
C VAL A 211 9.91 -2.10 -10.43
N ALA A 212 10.79 -2.51 -11.33
CA ALA A 212 11.70 -1.59 -12.03
C ALA A 212 10.91 -0.69 -13.03
N PRO A 213 11.47 0.44 -13.47
CA PRO A 213 10.82 1.33 -14.45
C PRO A 213 10.39 0.63 -15.76
N GLY A 214 11.01 -0.50 -16.09
CA GLY A 214 10.67 -1.35 -17.23
C GLY A 214 9.56 -2.38 -16.99
N GLY A 215 8.94 -2.39 -15.81
CA GLY A 215 7.83 -3.29 -15.47
C GLY A 215 8.27 -4.66 -14.90
N THR A 216 9.55 -4.96 -14.82
CA THR A 216 10.03 -6.22 -14.22
C THR A 216 9.88 -6.19 -12.71
N ILE A 217 9.19 -7.18 -12.16
CA ILE A 217 8.99 -7.35 -10.72
C ILE A 217 10.03 -8.32 -10.14
N THR A 218 10.53 -7.98 -8.96
CA THR A 218 11.36 -8.87 -8.14
C THR A 218 10.87 -8.88 -6.71
N ARG A 219 10.81 -10.07 -6.10
CA ARG A 219 10.57 -10.20 -4.65
C ARG A 219 11.79 -9.73 -3.89
N GLN A 220 11.58 -9.03 -2.78
CA GLN A 220 12.62 -8.45 -1.96
C GLN A 220 12.60 -9.02 -0.54
N GLY A 221 13.73 -9.54 -0.08
CA GLY A 221 13.85 -10.09 1.26
C GLY A 221 12.92 -11.27 1.54
N ASP A 222 12.73 -11.56 2.82
CA ASP A 222 11.88 -12.66 3.31
C ASP A 222 10.79 -12.17 4.30
N VAL A 223 10.59 -10.86 4.40
CA VAL A 223 9.53 -10.28 5.23
C VAL A 223 8.16 -10.70 4.72
N THR A 224 7.27 -11.03 5.65
CA THR A 224 5.89 -11.48 5.39
C THR A 224 4.89 -10.72 6.25
N GLY A 225 3.61 -10.79 5.89
CA GLY A 225 2.56 -10.02 6.56
C GLY A 225 2.81 -8.51 6.44
N THR A 226 3.25 -8.09 5.25
CA THR A 226 3.58 -6.69 4.96
C THR A 226 2.33 -5.87 4.71
N ASN A 227 2.36 -4.59 5.13
CA ASN A 227 1.31 -3.62 4.91
C ASN A 227 1.95 -2.29 4.44
N GLY A 228 2.09 -1.28 5.30
CA GLY A 228 2.64 0.02 4.94
C GLY A 228 4.10 -0.01 4.51
N ILE A 229 4.47 0.89 3.60
CA ILE A 229 5.82 0.97 3.04
C ILE A 229 6.23 2.42 2.78
N ILE A 230 7.46 2.78 3.09
CA ILE A 230 7.99 4.11 2.80
C ILE A 230 9.51 4.12 2.62
N LEU A 231 10.00 4.90 1.65
CA LEU A 231 11.42 5.20 1.49
C LEU A 231 11.85 6.33 2.43
N SER A 232 13.10 6.28 2.90
CA SER A 232 13.73 7.41 3.57
C SER A 232 13.85 8.63 2.64
N PRO A 233 14.00 9.85 3.18
CA PRO A 233 14.16 11.07 2.37
C PRO A 233 15.30 11.01 1.34
N ASP A 234 16.38 10.35 1.65
CA ASP A 234 17.53 10.14 0.76
C ASP A 234 17.42 8.88 -0.12
N GLU A 235 16.35 8.12 0.01
CA GLU A 235 16.06 6.85 -0.66
C GLU A 235 17.11 5.76 -0.44
N LYS A 236 17.87 5.84 0.64
CA LYS A 236 18.89 4.81 0.98
C LYS A 236 18.33 3.73 1.90
N ARG A 237 17.18 3.97 2.52
CA ARG A 237 16.49 3.00 3.37
C ARG A 237 15.04 2.84 2.94
N LEU A 238 14.54 1.64 3.06
CA LEU A 238 13.12 1.32 2.91
C LEU A 238 12.61 0.77 4.22
N TYR A 239 11.48 1.28 4.68
CA TYR A 239 10.80 0.83 5.88
C TYR A 239 9.50 0.15 5.50
N VAL A 240 9.21 -1.00 6.12
CA VAL A 240 8.02 -1.81 5.84
C VAL A 240 7.41 -2.25 7.16
N THR A 241 6.12 -2.04 7.33
CA THR A 241 5.40 -2.63 8.46
C THR A 241 5.11 -4.10 8.17
N SER A 242 5.21 -4.94 9.19
CA SER A 242 4.91 -6.37 9.09
C SER A 242 4.25 -6.87 10.35
N GLY A 243 3.31 -7.79 10.21
CA GLY A 243 2.59 -8.37 11.33
C GLY A 243 1.21 -8.87 10.93
N VAL A 244 0.39 -9.05 11.93
CA VAL A 244 -1.02 -9.43 11.77
C VAL A 244 -1.87 -8.25 12.21
N PHE A 245 -2.81 -7.84 11.38
CA PHE A 245 -3.72 -6.75 11.71
C PHE A 245 -4.37 -6.94 13.08
N GLY A 246 -4.42 -5.87 13.88
CA GLY A 246 -4.96 -5.91 15.24
C GLY A 246 -4.03 -6.49 16.30
N GLN A 247 -2.79 -6.86 15.96
CA GLN A 247 -1.76 -7.32 16.91
C GLN A 247 -0.50 -6.46 16.77
N PRO A 248 0.33 -6.33 17.83
CA PRO A 248 1.61 -5.65 17.72
C PRO A 248 2.47 -6.23 16.59
N GLY A 249 2.90 -5.36 15.69
CA GLY A 249 3.72 -5.69 14.53
C GLY A 249 5.16 -5.23 14.67
N ASN A 250 5.87 -5.23 13.55
CA ASN A 250 7.24 -4.75 13.46
C ASN A 250 7.37 -3.70 12.37
N LEU A 251 8.30 -2.77 12.56
CA LEU A 251 8.88 -1.96 11.52
C LEU A 251 10.19 -2.60 11.08
N VAL A 252 10.22 -3.09 9.86
CA VAL A 252 11.40 -3.73 9.24
C VAL A 252 12.08 -2.69 8.34
N VAL A 253 13.41 -2.63 8.37
CA VAL A 253 14.19 -1.73 7.54
C VAL A 253 15.14 -2.51 6.64
N PHE A 254 15.33 -2.00 5.44
CA PHE A 254 16.27 -2.46 4.42
C PHE A 254 17.19 -1.33 3.98
N ASP A 255 18.38 -1.68 3.51
CA ASP A 255 19.26 -0.77 2.78
C ASP A 255 18.96 -0.89 1.27
N VAL A 256 18.69 0.23 0.61
CA VAL A 256 18.39 0.30 -0.83
C VAL A 256 19.69 0.34 -1.63
N GLN A 257 19.83 -0.57 -2.59
CA GLN A 257 20.97 -0.64 -3.48
C GLN A 257 20.77 0.25 -4.73
N ALA A 258 21.85 0.53 -5.45
CA ALA A 258 21.82 1.41 -6.63
C ALA A 258 20.89 0.90 -7.76
N ASP A 259 20.69 -0.41 -7.85
CA ASP A 259 19.81 -1.05 -8.82
C ASP A 259 18.35 -1.18 -8.34
N GLY A 260 18.04 -0.70 -7.13
CA GLY A 260 16.72 -0.79 -6.51
C GLY A 260 16.50 -2.08 -5.71
N THR A 261 17.44 -3.02 -5.72
CA THR A 261 17.35 -4.20 -4.85
C THR A 261 17.58 -3.83 -3.39
N LEU A 262 17.12 -4.68 -2.47
CA LEU A 262 17.19 -4.44 -1.04
C LEU A 262 18.18 -5.40 -0.37
N ALA A 263 18.90 -4.90 0.62
CA ALA A 263 19.85 -5.66 1.42
C ALA A 263 19.69 -5.39 2.91
N ASN A 264 20.37 -6.16 3.74
CA ASN A 264 20.50 -5.93 5.19
C ASN A 264 19.15 -5.79 5.92
N GLN A 265 18.19 -6.70 5.60
CA GLN A 265 16.91 -6.77 6.29
C GLN A 265 17.09 -6.93 7.80
N ARG A 266 16.42 -6.08 8.58
CA ARG A 266 16.43 -6.15 10.05
C ARG A 266 15.17 -5.52 10.65
N VAL A 267 14.74 -6.01 11.80
CA VAL A 267 13.70 -5.33 12.60
C VAL A 267 14.33 -4.07 13.19
N LEU A 268 13.74 -2.92 12.90
CA LEU A 268 14.13 -1.63 13.46
C LEU A 268 13.39 -1.38 14.78
N ALA A 269 12.09 -1.62 14.80
CA ALA A 269 11.24 -1.38 15.98
C ALA A 269 10.12 -2.40 16.12
N HIS A 270 9.65 -2.58 17.35
CA HIS A 270 8.37 -3.23 17.63
C HIS A 270 7.29 -2.16 17.77
N LEU A 271 6.17 -2.35 17.09
CA LEU A 271 5.05 -1.41 17.06
C LEU A 271 4.10 -1.63 18.24
N THR A 272 3.40 -0.59 18.65
CA THR A 272 2.39 -0.67 19.72
C THR A 272 1.11 -1.39 19.27
N GLY A 273 0.87 -1.43 17.96
CA GLY A 273 -0.27 -2.09 17.30
C GLY A 273 0.13 -2.74 15.98
N GLY A 274 -0.85 -3.18 15.22
CA GLY A 274 -0.63 -3.64 13.85
C GLY A 274 -0.23 -2.48 12.96
N GLY A 275 0.94 -2.55 12.35
CA GLY A 275 1.45 -1.47 11.49
C GLY A 275 0.67 -1.41 10.17
N ASP A 276 0.27 -0.19 9.78
CA ASP A 276 -0.33 0.13 8.49
C ASP A 276 0.49 1.22 7.80
N GLY A 277 -0.11 2.16 7.08
CA GLY A 277 0.60 3.22 6.36
C GLY A 277 1.52 4.07 7.25
N SER A 278 2.49 4.71 6.64
CA SER A 278 3.53 5.47 7.34
C SER A 278 3.93 6.74 6.60
N THR A 279 4.56 7.67 7.33
CA THR A 279 5.19 8.88 6.76
C THR A 279 6.46 9.22 7.52
N ILE A 280 7.28 10.11 6.95
CA ILE A 280 8.57 10.52 7.51
C ILE A 280 8.65 12.04 7.55
N ASP A 281 9.19 12.59 8.65
CA ASP A 281 9.49 14.01 8.74
C ASP A 281 10.89 14.34 8.16
N SER A 282 11.23 15.62 8.13
CA SER A 282 12.52 16.09 7.61
C SER A 282 13.72 15.72 8.46
N ALA A 283 13.52 15.34 9.71
CA ALA A 283 14.57 14.82 10.61
C ALA A 283 14.76 13.31 10.45
N GLY A 284 13.87 12.64 9.68
CA GLY A 284 13.89 11.21 9.46
C GLY A 284 13.07 10.41 10.46
N HIS A 285 12.38 11.04 11.42
CA HIS A 285 11.50 10.31 12.32
C HIS A 285 10.38 9.63 11.54
N ILE A 286 10.12 8.35 11.85
CA ILE A 286 9.15 7.54 11.15
C ILE A 286 7.85 7.53 11.97
N PHE A 287 6.75 7.91 11.32
CA PHE A 287 5.40 7.89 11.87
C PHE A 287 4.67 6.69 11.28
N VAL A 288 4.22 5.78 12.12
CA VAL A 288 3.58 4.53 11.71
C VAL A 288 2.18 4.45 12.28
N SER A 289 1.20 4.17 11.42
CA SER A 289 -0.16 3.83 11.85
C SER A 289 -0.14 2.52 12.66
N SER A 290 -0.64 2.56 13.90
CA SER A 290 -0.61 1.44 14.84
C SER A 290 -1.98 1.27 15.53
N GLY A 291 -3.04 1.00 14.76
CA GLY A 291 -4.41 0.94 15.24
C GLY A 291 -4.94 2.33 15.60
N THR A 292 -5.26 2.57 16.87
CA THR A 292 -5.75 3.87 17.35
C THR A 292 -4.63 4.87 17.68
N LEU A 293 -3.37 4.48 17.44
CA LEU A 293 -2.16 5.24 17.75
C LEU A 293 -1.33 5.48 16.50
N ILE A 294 -0.52 6.53 16.55
CA ILE A 294 0.59 6.73 15.63
C ILE A 294 1.87 6.61 16.44
N ASP A 295 2.68 5.60 16.13
CA ASP A 295 3.99 5.43 16.71
C ASP A 295 4.98 6.40 16.07
N VAL A 296 5.75 7.12 16.87
CA VAL A 296 6.86 7.97 16.40
C VAL A 296 8.17 7.30 16.76
N ILE A 297 8.94 6.91 15.74
CA ILE A 297 10.10 6.04 15.85
C ILE A 297 11.35 6.78 15.41
N SER A 298 12.41 6.67 16.20
CA SER A 298 13.75 7.15 15.85
C SER A 298 14.35 6.36 14.69
N PRO A 299 14.89 7.02 13.64
CA PRO A 299 15.51 6.33 12.52
C PRO A 299 16.87 5.71 12.86
N ASP A 300 17.50 6.13 13.97
CA ASP A 300 18.87 5.75 14.31
C ASP A 300 18.93 4.38 14.98
N ASP A 301 18.09 4.16 15.97
CA ASP A 301 18.09 2.98 16.84
C ASP A 301 16.73 2.30 16.99
N GLY A 302 15.69 2.85 16.36
CA GLY A 302 14.34 2.28 16.39
C GLY A 302 13.59 2.45 17.72
N HIS A 303 14.10 3.27 18.66
CA HIS A 303 13.36 3.47 19.88
C HIS A 303 12.04 4.24 19.63
N LEU A 304 11.01 3.88 20.38
CA LEU A 304 9.73 4.59 20.39
C LEU A 304 9.91 5.94 21.12
N MET A 305 9.89 7.03 20.37
CA MET A 305 10.00 8.40 20.92
C MET A 305 8.72 8.80 21.65
N GLY A 306 7.58 8.28 21.25
CA GLY A 306 6.27 8.51 21.83
C GLY A 306 5.16 8.11 20.88
N VAL A 307 3.91 8.31 21.30
CA VAL A 307 2.73 8.01 20.50
C VAL A 307 1.81 9.22 20.38
N ILE A 308 1.08 9.32 19.29
CA ILE A 308 0.04 10.32 19.06
C ILE A 308 -1.30 9.58 18.98
N PRO A 309 -2.19 9.69 19.98
CA PRO A 309 -3.49 9.05 19.96
C PRO A 309 -4.42 9.74 18.94
N LEU A 310 -5.23 8.96 18.23
CA LEU A 310 -6.32 9.47 17.43
C LEU A 310 -7.55 9.81 18.30
N PRO A 311 -8.55 10.51 17.74
CA PRO A 311 -9.85 10.64 18.38
C PRO A 311 -10.43 9.26 18.73
N LYS A 312 -11.16 9.19 19.83
CA LYS A 312 -11.71 7.93 20.34
C LYS A 312 -12.64 7.28 19.30
N GLY A 313 -12.34 6.05 18.95
CA GLY A 313 -13.14 5.24 18.02
C GLY A 313 -12.66 5.28 16.58
N ASP A 314 -11.53 5.91 16.30
CA ASP A 314 -10.91 5.97 14.99
C ASP A 314 -9.69 5.04 14.93
N ASP A 315 -9.60 4.25 13.87
CA ASP A 315 -8.39 3.47 13.53
C ASP A 315 -7.64 4.17 12.38
N VAL A 316 -6.37 4.47 12.62
CA VAL A 316 -5.53 5.12 11.60
C VAL A 316 -5.05 4.11 10.55
N ILE A 317 -5.21 4.47 9.29
CA ILE A 317 -4.82 3.65 8.15
C ILE A 317 -3.57 4.20 7.47
N SER A 318 -3.55 5.48 7.12
CA SER A 318 -2.42 6.07 6.40
C SER A 318 -2.14 7.50 6.83
N LEU A 319 -0.92 7.95 6.60
CA LEU A 319 -0.38 9.21 7.12
C LEU A 319 0.36 9.99 6.02
N THR A 320 0.30 11.32 6.08
CA THR A 320 1.15 12.18 5.26
C THR A 320 1.35 13.55 5.92
N PHE A 321 2.55 14.12 5.76
CA PHE A 321 2.80 15.51 6.11
C PHE A 321 2.41 16.43 4.95
N GLY A 322 1.69 17.50 5.26
CA GLY A 322 1.27 18.49 4.26
C GLY A 322 0.98 19.86 4.84
N GLY A 323 0.21 20.65 4.09
CA GLY A 323 -0.15 22.02 4.47
C GLY A 323 1.02 23.00 4.43
N PRO A 324 0.80 24.25 4.89
CA PRO A 324 1.83 25.29 4.87
C PRO A 324 3.07 24.87 5.68
N GLY A 325 4.23 24.91 5.02
CA GLY A 325 5.52 24.48 5.59
C GLY A 325 5.55 23.02 6.00
N ARG A 326 4.63 22.18 5.44
CA ARG A 326 4.49 20.75 5.77
C ARG A 326 4.42 20.47 7.28
N ARG A 327 3.78 21.36 8.03
CA ARG A 327 3.65 21.26 9.51
C ARG A 327 2.29 20.75 9.94
N THR A 328 1.57 20.09 9.06
CA THR A 328 0.31 19.44 9.36
C THR A 328 0.47 17.95 9.07
N LEU A 329 0.29 17.11 10.07
CA LEU A 329 0.14 15.69 9.88
C LEU A 329 -1.33 15.41 9.55
N TYR A 330 -1.57 14.84 8.40
CA TYR A 330 -2.86 14.30 7.99
C TYR A 330 -2.88 12.80 8.22
N ALA A 331 -4.01 12.30 8.67
CA ALA A 331 -4.28 10.89 8.81
C ALA A 331 -5.61 10.54 8.14
N VAL A 332 -5.65 9.44 7.40
CA VAL A 332 -6.90 8.77 7.07
C VAL A 332 -7.22 7.83 8.20
N ALA A 333 -8.41 7.97 8.73
CA ALA A 333 -8.96 7.10 9.77
C ALA A 333 -10.21 6.39 9.25
N LEU A 334 -10.38 5.14 9.65
CA LEU A 334 -11.67 4.46 9.58
C LEU A 334 -12.52 4.95 10.75
N ASN A 335 -13.66 5.52 10.43
CA ASN A 335 -14.58 6.04 11.43
C ASN A 335 -15.96 5.44 11.24
N HIS A 336 -16.34 4.56 12.15
CA HIS A 336 -17.63 3.83 12.10
C HIS A 336 -18.86 4.75 12.07
N LYS A 337 -18.72 6.01 12.47
CA LYS A 337 -19.79 7.01 12.33
C LYS A 337 -20.20 7.23 10.89
N TYR A 338 -19.27 7.05 9.96
CA TYR A 338 -19.51 7.22 8.52
C TYR A 338 -19.69 5.89 7.79
N ALA A 339 -19.69 4.78 8.52
CA ALA A 339 -19.98 3.48 7.94
C ALA A 339 -21.43 3.43 7.42
N LYS A 340 -21.58 2.92 6.22
CA LYS A 340 -22.90 2.69 5.61
C LYS A 340 -23.00 1.22 5.25
N GLY A 341 -23.43 0.44 6.22
CA GLY A 341 -23.65 -1.00 6.17
C GLY A 341 -22.82 -1.72 5.09
N GLY A 342 -21.94 -2.58 5.48
CA GLY A 342 -21.04 -3.25 4.54
C GLY A 342 -21.81 -3.82 3.36
N LEU A 343 -21.20 -3.86 2.20
CA LEU A 343 -21.77 -4.47 0.99
C LEU A 343 -21.90 -5.99 1.10
N GLY A 344 -21.71 -6.56 2.31
CA GLY A 344 -21.82 -7.99 2.57
C GLY A 344 -20.74 -8.83 1.91
N LEU A 345 -19.67 -8.21 1.45
CA LEU A 345 -18.56 -8.92 0.83
C LEU A 345 -17.70 -9.60 1.88
N PRO A 346 -17.12 -10.77 1.58
CA PRO A 346 -16.13 -11.39 2.44
C PRO A 346 -15.01 -10.39 2.74
N SER A 347 -14.67 -10.25 4.01
CA SER A 347 -13.75 -9.25 4.55
C SER A 347 -12.29 -9.34 4.10
N ASP A 348 -11.98 -10.20 3.15
CA ASP A 348 -10.60 -10.63 2.90
C ASP A 348 -9.82 -9.64 2.04
N HIS A 349 -10.46 -8.73 1.32
CA HIS A 349 -9.77 -7.85 0.37
C HIS A 349 -10.19 -6.39 0.40
N VAL A 350 -11.42 -6.08 0.78
CA VAL A 350 -11.91 -4.72 0.86
C VAL A 350 -12.86 -4.61 2.03
N MET A 351 -12.52 -3.78 2.97
CA MET A 351 -13.37 -3.49 4.13
C MET A 351 -14.48 -2.51 3.73
N GLY A 352 -15.30 -2.91 2.77
CA GLY A 352 -16.28 -2.06 2.13
C GLY A 352 -17.22 -1.33 3.09
N GLY A 353 -17.50 -0.09 2.77
CA GLY A 353 -18.53 0.70 3.44
C GLY A 353 -18.19 1.17 4.84
N GLN A 354 -16.93 1.08 5.30
CA GLN A 354 -16.57 1.46 6.68
C GLN A 354 -16.54 2.97 6.93
N GLY A 355 -16.51 3.77 5.87
CA GLY A 355 -16.41 5.22 5.94
C GLY A 355 -14.98 5.68 6.21
N GLY A 356 -14.56 6.71 5.49
CA GLY A 356 -13.24 7.33 5.64
C GLY A 356 -13.36 8.74 6.21
N GLU A 357 -12.45 9.11 7.09
CA GLU A 357 -12.30 10.47 7.58
C GLU A 357 -10.85 10.93 7.41
N LEU A 358 -10.65 12.10 6.83
CA LEU A 358 -9.36 12.79 6.80
C LEU A 358 -9.30 13.73 8.00
N VAL A 359 -8.42 13.44 8.93
CA VAL A 359 -8.17 14.29 10.10
C VAL A 359 -6.80 14.93 10.01
N ALA A 360 -6.60 16.04 10.70
CA ALA A 360 -5.35 16.80 10.68
C ALA A 360 -4.97 17.32 12.07
N ILE A 361 -3.67 17.31 12.36
CA ILE A 361 -3.11 17.85 13.59
C ILE A 361 -1.88 18.71 13.29
N ARG A 362 -1.70 19.78 14.06
CA ARG A 362 -0.54 20.67 13.94
C ARG A 362 0.69 20.05 14.59
N MET A 363 1.81 20.07 13.85
CA MET A 363 3.09 19.53 14.30
C MET A 363 4.14 20.62 14.55
N LEU A 364 5.09 20.35 15.42
CA LEU A 364 6.38 21.06 15.52
C LEU A 364 7.33 20.56 14.44
N ALA A 365 7.34 19.27 14.18
CA ALA A 365 8.03 18.66 13.04
C ALA A 365 7.43 19.14 11.71
N HIS A 366 8.19 18.98 10.65
CA HIS A 366 7.70 19.22 9.29
C HIS A 366 8.10 18.09 8.34
N GLY A 367 7.24 17.79 7.40
CA GLY A 367 7.48 16.76 6.40
C GLY A 367 8.62 17.10 5.46
N TYR A 368 9.19 16.10 4.86
CA TYR A 368 10.24 16.24 3.86
C TYR A 368 9.71 16.90 2.57
N GLU A 369 10.47 17.85 2.01
CA GLU A 369 10.05 18.63 0.82
C GLU A 369 10.49 17.90 -0.42
N GLY A 370 11.01 17.03 -0.71
CA GLY A 370 11.43 16.45 -1.99
C GLY A 370 10.58 15.29 -2.46
N ARG A 371 9.76 14.75 -1.56
CA ARG A 371 8.92 13.57 -1.81
C ARG A 371 7.87 13.48 -0.71
N ALA A 372 6.65 13.22 -1.08
CA ALA A 372 5.52 13.24 -0.13
C ALA A 372 5.31 11.88 0.54
N LYS A 373 5.55 10.79 -0.20
CA LYS A 373 5.45 9.42 0.32
C LYS A 373 6.31 8.46 -0.49
#